data_09e1546f8942c2a7ff4a6f478a5601ee
#
_entry.id   09e1546f8942c2a7ff4a6f478a5601ee
#
_cell.length_a   1.000
_cell.length_b   1.000
_cell.length_c   1.000
_cell.angle_alpha   90.00
_cell.angle_beta   90.00
_cell.angle_gamma   90.00
#
_symmetry.space_group_name_H-M   'P 1'
#
loop_
_entity.id
_entity.type
_entity.pdbx_description
1 polymer ?
#
loop_
_entity_poly.entity_id
_entity_poly.type
_entity_poly.pdbx_seq_one_letter_code
_entity_poly.pdbx_strand_id
1 'polypeptide(L)'
;MNVFEKLYKELKRKYGMPKGQWKLWRKRPKTEREREELIIGAILTQRTNWKNVELALNNLKKAKINSLKDILRLGEKRLAPLIRPSGFYQTKANYLFHLVEFILRNYGNLEKMRKANLKELRKQLLKLKGIGSETADSILLYALDKTVFVVDEYTRRLVKERGLVDNLSYAFLQKLFEKNLRKDFRLYQDFHALIVISEKIKNRKN
;
A
#
# COMPACT_ATOMS: atom_id res chain seq x y z
N MET A 1 -18.43 22.08 -1.83
CA MET A 1 -17.15 21.39 -1.47
C MET A 1 -17.24 20.97 -0.02
N ASN A 2 -17.21 19.66 0.25
CA ASN A 2 -17.29 19.10 1.59
C ASN A 2 -15.95 19.21 2.36
N VAL A 3 -15.93 18.80 3.65
CA VAL A 3 -14.75 18.90 4.52
C VAL A 3 -13.55 18.09 4.02
N PHE A 4 -13.76 16.90 3.41
CA PHE A 4 -12.69 16.05 2.90
C PHE A 4 -12.05 16.61 1.63
N GLU A 5 -12.84 17.22 0.74
CA GLU A 5 -12.32 17.92 -0.43
C GLU A 5 -11.52 19.17 -0.05
N LYS A 6 -11.99 19.91 0.97
CA LYS A 6 -11.26 21.06 1.53
C LYS A 6 -9.92 20.60 2.10
N LEU A 7 -9.93 19.54 2.89
CA LEU A 7 -8.74 18.95 3.51
C LEU A 7 -7.73 18.48 2.45
N TYR A 8 -8.18 17.78 1.41
CA TYR A 8 -7.31 17.39 0.29
C TYR A 8 -6.63 18.60 -0.36
N LYS A 9 -7.39 19.66 -0.69
CA LYS A 9 -6.85 20.89 -1.28
C LYS A 9 -5.87 21.60 -0.34
N GLU A 10 -6.18 21.67 0.96
CA GLU A 10 -5.28 22.23 1.98
C GLU A 10 -3.93 21.50 2.00
N LEU A 11 -3.97 20.15 2.13
CA LEU A 11 -2.75 19.35 2.17
C LEU A 11 -1.95 19.46 0.88
N LYS A 12 -2.62 19.43 -0.27
CA LYS A 12 -1.98 19.59 -1.57
C LYS A 12 -1.31 20.95 -1.74
N ARG A 13 -1.96 22.03 -1.28
CA ARG A 13 -1.39 23.39 -1.30
C ARG A 13 -0.17 23.48 -0.37
N LYS A 14 -0.24 22.87 0.81
CA LYS A 14 0.81 22.95 1.83
C LYS A 14 2.04 22.10 1.50
N TYR A 15 1.85 20.89 0.98
CA TYR A 15 2.93 19.92 0.79
C TYR A 15 3.29 19.68 -0.68
N GLY A 16 2.53 20.22 -1.61
CA GLY A 16 2.70 20.00 -3.05
C GLY A 16 2.38 18.56 -3.45
N MET A 17 2.95 18.13 -4.57
CA MET A 17 2.80 16.74 -5.02
C MET A 17 3.76 15.82 -4.26
N PRO A 18 3.27 14.67 -3.73
CA PRO A 18 4.11 13.72 -2.99
C PRO A 18 5.33 13.26 -3.78
N LYS A 19 6.52 13.35 -3.17
CA LYS A 19 7.84 12.98 -3.75
C LYS A 19 8.45 11.77 -3.03
N GLY A 20 9.71 11.42 -3.35
CA GLY A 20 10.43 10.34 -2.72
C GLY A 20 9.76 8.98 -2.92
N GLN A 21 9.52 8.25 -1.83
CA GLN A 21 8.85 6.94 -1.85
C GLN A 21 7.54 6.94 -2.65
N TRP A 22 6.81 8.05 -2.67
CA TRP A 22 5.52 8.16 -3.34
C TRP A 22 5.62 8.27 -4.85
N LYS A 23 6.81 8.50 -5.42
CA LYS A 23 7.00 8.62 -6.88
C LYS A 23 6.52 7.35 -7.60
N LEU A 24 6.93 6.16 -7.12
CA LEU A 24 6.48 4.89 -7.68
C LEU A 24 5.00 4.60 -7.33
N TRP A 25 4.62 4.76 -6.06
CA TRP A 25 3.25 4.45 -5.60
C TRP A 25 2.18 5.23 -6.36
N ARG A 26 2.50 6.45 -6.79
CA ARG A 26 1.59 7.34 -7.53
C ARG A 26 1.86 7.39 -9.04
N LYS A 27 2.85 6.66 -9.55
CA LYS A 27 3.14 6.63 -10.98
C LYS A 27 1.95 6.12 -11.78
N ARG A 28 1.70 6.73 -12.95
CA ARG A 28 0.56 6.43 -13.84
C ARG A 28 0.96 6.72 -15.29
N PRO A 29 0.94 5.75 -16.20
CA PRO A 29 0.75 4.31 -15.96
C PRO A 29 1.95 3.65 -15.28
N LYS A 30 1.74 2.43 -14.74
CA LYS A 30 2.78 1.57 -14.17
C LYS A 30 3.02 0.38 -15.08
N THR A 31 4.26 -0.02 -15.22
CA THR A 31 4.65 -1.29 -15.84
C THR A 31 4.30 -2.45 -14.90
N GLU A 32 4.25 -3.68 -15.42
CA GLU A 32 4.04 -4.90 -14.62
C GLU A 32 5.07 -4.99 -13.48
N ARG A 33 6.34 -4.75 -13.78
CA ARG A 33 7.44 -4.79 -12.80
C ARG A 33 7.28 -3.78 -11.66
N GLU A 34 6.83 -2.57 -11.97
CA GLU A 34 6.54 -1.54 -10.97
C GLU A 34 5.37 -1.94 -10.08
N ARG A 35 4.37 -2.62 -10.61
CA ARG A 35 3.26 -3.17 -9.85
C ARG A 35 3.72 -4.30 -8.92
N GLU A 36 4.59 -5.18 -9.41
CA GLU A 36 5.20 -6.23 -8.61
C GLU A 36 6.03 -5.66 -7.46
N GLU A 37 6.83 -4.62 -7.70
CA GLU A 37 7.58 -3.93 -6.64
C GLU A 37 6.65 -3.32 -5.58
N LEU A 38 5.48 -2.78 -5.98
CA LEU A 38 4.49 -2.26 -5.04
C LEU A 38 3.82 -3.37 -4.21
N ILE A 39 3.56 -4.53 -4.79
CA ILE A 39 3.06 -5.71 -4.05
C ILE A 39 4.07 -6.14 -2.98
N ILE A 40 5.33 -6.26 -3.35
CA ILE A 40 6.41 -6.58 -2.41
C ILE A 40 6.49 -5.49 -1.32
N GLY A 41 6.52 -4.22 -1.73
CA GLY A 41 6.57 -3.07 -0.82
C GLY A 41 5.43 -3.03 0.19
N ALA A 42 4.21 -3.40 -0.21
CA ALA A 42 3.04 -3.42 0.67
C ALA A 42 3.19 -4.42 1.83
N ILE A 43 3.85 -5.57 1.59
CA ILE A 43 4.17 -6.53 2.65
C ILE A 43 5.35 -6.03 3.50
N LEU A 44 6.41 -5.56 2.85
CA LEU A 44 7.63 -5.17 3.55
C LEU A 44 7.43 -3.94 4.45
N THR A 45 6.50 -3.05 4.13
CA THR A 45 6.25 -1.82 4.91
C THR A 45 5.48 -2.06 6.21
N GLN A 46 4.93 -3.25 6.44
CA GLN A 46 4.23 -3.57 7.68
C GLN A 46 5.13 -3.35 8.91
N ARG A 47 4.69 -2.49 9.85
CA ARG A 47 5.41 -2.18 11.11
C ARG A 47 6.88 -1.80 10.92
N THR A 48 7.23 -1.09 9.84
CA THR A 48 8.60 -0.58 9.64
C THR A 48 8.58 0.75 8.88
N ASN A 49 9.72 1.43 8.86
CA ASN A 49 9.87 2.66 8.07
C ASN A 49 10.29 2.35 6.62
N TRP A 50 10.04 3.29 5.72
CA TRP A 50 10.33 3.11 4.30
C TRP A 50 11.81 2.91 3.99
N LYS A 51 12.73 3.50 4.74
CA LYS A 51 14.18 3.31 4.56
C LYS A 51 14.58 1.84 4.67
N ASN A 52 13.99 1.13 5.63
CA ASN A 52 14.22 -0.31 5.79
C ASN A 52 13.63 -1.12 4.63
N VAL A 53 12.49 -0.69 4.08
CA VAL A 53 11.88 -1.31 2.89
C VAL A 53 12.80 -1.13 1.67
N GLU A 54 13.34 0.07 1.46
CA GLU A 54 14.28 0.35 0.37
C GLU A 54 15.54 -0.53 0.46
N LEU A 55 16.08 -0.72 1.65
CA LEU A 55 17.23 -1.62 1.86
C LEU A 55 16.88 -3.06 1.46
N ALA A 56 15.71 -3.56 1.87
CA ALA A 56 15.26 -4.89 1.51
C ALA A 56 15.00 -5.05 0.00
N LEU A 57 14.36 -4.07 -0.64
CA LEU A 57 14.16 -4.04 -2.08
C LEU A 57 15.51 -4.02 -2.84
N ASN A 58 16.49 -3.26 -2.36
CA ASN A 58 17.83 -3.22 -2.94
C ASN A 58 18.55 -4.56 -2.82
N ASN A 59 18.41 -5.27 -1.70
CA ASN A 59 18.95 -6.62 -1.54
C ASN A 59 18.33 -7.60 -2.57
N LEU A 60 17.01 -7.56 -2.75
CA LEU A 60 16.33 -8.35 -3.76
C LEU A 60 16.87 -8.05 -5.17
N LYS A 61 17.01 -6.76 -5.52
CA LYS A 61 17.57 -6.33 -6.82
C LYS A 61 19.00 -6.83 -7.03
N LYS A 62 19.87 -6.72 -6.01
CA LYS A 62 21.24 -7.24 -6.05
C LYS A 62 21.28 -8.76 -6.27
N ALA A 63 20.34 -9.49 -5.67
CA ALA A 63 20.19 -10.94 -5.83
C ALA A 63 19.46 -11.31 -7.14
N LYS A 64 19.19 -10.34 -8.03
CA LYS A 64 18.45 -10.52 -9.31
C LYS A 64 17.02 -11.04 -9.13
N ILE A 65 16.42 -10.83 -7.96
CA ILE A 65 15.02 -11.14 -7.66
C ILE A 65 14.20 -9.90 -7.99
N ASN A 66 13.65 -9.87 -9.19
CA ASN A 66 13.02 -8.66 -9.75
C ASN A 66 11.53 -8.85 -10.10
N SER A 67 11.00 -10.06 -9.92
CA SER A 67 9.61 -10.39 -10.27
C SER A 67 8.98 -11.30 -9.22
N LEU A 68 7.65 -11.39 -9.23
CA LEU A 68 6.92 -12.35 -8.40
C LEU A 68 7.31 -13.80 -8.75
N LYS A 69 7.59 -14.08 -10.02
CA LYS A 69 8.07 -15.41 -10.45
C LYS A 69 9.42 -15.76 -9.84
N ASP A 70 10.32 -14.78 -9.72
CA ASP A 70 11.63 -15.01 -9.10
C ASP A 70 11.46 -15.30 -7.59
N ILE A 71 10.55 -14.63 -6.91
CA ILE A 71 10.22 -14.91 -5.50
C ILE A 71 9.70 -16.32 -5.33
N LEU A 72 8.80 -16.76 -6.21
CA LEU A 72 8.26 -18.13 -6.18
C LEU A 72 9.35 -19.18 -6.38
N ARG A 73 10.25 -18.98 -7.36
CA ARG A 73 11.39 -19.89 -7.62
C ARG A 73 12.40 -19.91 -6.48
N LEU A 74 12.64 -18.75 -5.86
CA LEU A 74 13.60 -18.63 -4.75
C LEU A 74 13.12 -19.41 -3.53
N GLY A 75 11.82 -19.36 -3.25
CA GLY A 75 11.21 -19.98 -2.09
C GLY A 75 11.39 -19.17 -0.81
N GLU A 76 10.52 -19.42 0.16
CA GLU A 76 10.41 -18.67 1.42
C GLU A 76 11.72 -18.61 2.21
N LYS A 77 12.38 -19.79 2.38
CA LYS A 77 13.61 -19.90 3.20
C LYS A 77 14.74 -19.02 2.69
N ARG A 78 14.93 -18.93 1.36
CA ARG A 78 15.97 -18.10 0.74
C ARG A 78 15.55 -16.65 0.59
N LEU A 79 14.26 -16.34 0.58
CA LEU A 79 13.72 -15.00 0.55
C LEU A 79 13.97 -14.26 1.89
N ALA A 80 13.76 -14.94 3.01
CA ALA A 80 13.82 -14.34 4.35
C ALA A 80 15.10 -13.54 4.63
N PRO A 81 16.34 -14.07 4.42
CA PRO A 81 17.55 -13.29 4.68
C PRO A 81 17.70 -12.04 3.79
N LEU A 82 17.19 -12.04 2.57
CA LEU A 82 17.28 -10.89 1.66
C LEU A 82 16.43 -9.72 2.16
N ILE A 83 15.29 -9.99 2.77
CA ILE A 83 14.37 -8.96 3.27
C ILE A 83 14.58 -8.63 4.77
N ARG A 84 15.67 -9.11 5.39
CA ARG A 84 15.99 -8.90 6.81
C ARG A 84 15.90 -7.43 7.26
N PRO A 85 16.34 -6.43 6.47
CA PRO A 85 16.22 -5.03 6.87
C PRO A 85 14.79 -4.57 7.17
N SER A 86 13.77 -5.20 6.58
CA SER A 86 12.36 -4.82 6.80
C SER A 86 11.81 -5.17 8.19
N GLY A 87 12.54 -5.93 9.01
CA GLY A 87 12.08 -6.47 10.30
C GLY A 87 11.02 -7.57 10.14
N PHE A 88 10.83 -8.39 11.15
CA PHE A 88 9.92 -9.55 11.11
C PHE A 88 10.04 -10.38 9.82
N TYR A 89 11.26 -10.48 9.33
CA TYR A 89 11.56 -10.92 7.97
C TYR A 89 11.15 -12.38 7.68
N GLN A 90 11.20 -13.28 8.65
CA GLN A 90 10.70 -14.65 8.49
C GLN A 90 9.18 -14.65 8.26
N THR A 91 8.44 -13.94 9.09
CA THR A 91 6.98 -13.81 8.97
C THR A 91 6.60 -13.11 7.65
N LYS A 92 7.31 -12.04 7.28
CA LYS A 92 7.07 -11.33 6.03
C LYS A 92 7.43 -12.16 4.79
N ALA A 93 8.48 -12.98 4.85
CA ALA A 93 8.82 -13.91 3.79
C ALA A 93 7.69 -14.93 3.56
N ASN A 94 7.12 -15.46 4.64
CA ASN A 94 5.96 -16.35 4.57
C ASN A 94 4.75 -15.64 3.95
N TYR A 95 4.40 -14.45 4.43
CA TYR A 95 3.26 -13.69 3.89
C TYR A 95 3.44 -13.33 2.43
N LEU A 96 4.64 -12.87 2.06
CA LEU A 96 4.95 -12.50 0.68
C LEU A 96 4.93 -13.72 -0.24
N PHE A 97 5.52 -14.85 0.20
CA PHE A 97 5.53 -16.08 -0.58
C PHE A 97 4.11 -16.57 -0.89
N HIS A 98 3.23 -16.65 0.11
CA HIS A 98 1.84 -17.08 -0.08
C HIS A 98 1.01 -16.09 -0.91
N LEU A 99 1.25 -14.79 -0.75
CA LEU A 99 0.62 -13.78 -1.63
C LEU A 99 1.03 -13.96 -3.09
N VAL A 100 2.32 -14.18 -3.33
CA VAL A 100 2.87 -14.41 -4.68
C VAL A 100 2.30 -15.70 -5.28
N GLU A 101 2.30 -16.79 -4.50
CA GLU A 101 1.71 -18.06 -4.91
C GLU A 101 0.23 -17.89 -5.27
N PHE A 102 -0.55 -17.21 -4.44
CA PHE A 102 -1.94 -16.89 -4.71
C PHE A 102 -2.12 -16.12 -6.04
N ILE A 103 -1.32 -15.08 -6.26
CA ILE A 103 -1.40 -14.25 -7.47
C ILE A 103 -1.10 -15.10 -8.72
N LEU A 104 0.00 -15.84 -8.70
CA LEU A 104 0.44 -16.58 -9.87
C LEU A 104 -0.45 -17.79 -10.18
N ARG A 105 -0.95 -18.50 -9.17
CA ARG A 105 -1.88 -19.63 -9.36
C ARG A 105 -3.26 -19.20 -9.84
N ASN A 106 -3.83 -18.13 -9.30
CA ASN A 106 -5.21 -17.75 -9.62
C ASN A 106 -5.32 -16.81 -10.82
N TYR A 107 -4.29 -16.00 -11.08
CA TYR A 107 -4.34 -14.95 -12.11
C TYR A 107 -3.23 -15.09 -13.15
N GLY A 108 -2.11 -15.75 -12.83
CA GLY A 108 -0.94 -15.88 -13.69
C GLY A 108 -0.08 -14.61 -13.77
N ASN A 109 -0.67 -13.43 -13.72
CA ASN A 109 0.01 -12.13 -13.72
C ASN A 109 -0.89 -11.03 -13.13
N LEU A 110 -0.29 -9.84 -12.88
CA LEU A 110 -1.01 -8.72 -12.28
C LEU A 110 -1.98 -8.04 -13.25
N GLU A 111 -1.75 -8.12 -14.55
CA GLU A 111 -2.67 -7.53 -15.53
C GLU A 111 -4.04 -8.24 -15.51
N LYS A 112 -4.05 -9.57 -15.41
CA LYS A 112 -5.29 -10.35 -15.23
C LYS A 112 -5.92 -10.08 -13.86
N MET A 113 -5.11 -10.05 -12.80
CA MET A 113 -5.60 -9.72 -11.45
C MET A 113 -6.22 -8.33 -11.40
N ARG A 114 -5.67 -7.36 -12.12
CA ARG A 114 -6.18 -5.99 -12.23
C ARG A 114 -7.56 -5.93 -12.86
N LYS A 115 -7.91 -6.87 -13.75
CA LYS A 115 -9.25 -6.94 -14.38
C LYS A 115 -10.31 -7.56 -13.47
N ALA A 116 -9.90 -8.28 -12.41
CA ALA A 116 -10.83 -8.94 -11.49
C ALA A 116 -11.77 -7.95 -10.76
N ASN A 117 -12.93 -8.43 -10.35
CA ASN A 117 -13.89 -7.64 -9.57
C ASN A 117 -13.28 -7.20 -8.24
N LEU A 118 -13.42 -5.92 -7.89
CA LEU A 118 -12.83 -5.34 -6.68
C LEU A 118 -13.29 -6.04 -5.40
N LYS A 119 -14.59 -6.28 -5.23
CA LYS A 119 -15.14 -6.85 -3.99
C LYS A 119 -14.68 -8.29 -3.78
N GLU A 120 -14.71 -9.10 -4.84
CA GLU A 120 -14.26 -10.50 -4.80
C GLU A 120 -12.75 -10.59 -4.57
N LEU A 121 -11.97 -9.77 -5.27
CA LEU A 121 -10.52 -9.74 -5.10
C LEU A 121 -10.13 -9.32 -3.68
N ARG A 122 -10.78 -8.28 -3.14
CA ARG A 122 -10.57 -7.85 -1.74
C ARG A 122 -10.89 -8.98 -0.75
N LYS A 123 -12.02 -9.67 -0.93
CA LYS A 123 -12.41 -10.81 -0.11
C LYS A 123 -11.38 -11.94 -0.16
N GLN A 124 -10.81 -12.22 -1.33
CA GLN A 124 -9.77 -13.24 -1.50
C GLN A 124 -8.46 -12.82 -0.81
N LEU A 125 -8.01 -11.57 -0.98
CA LEU A 125 -6.82 -11.04 -0.33
C LEU A 125 -6.92 -11.11 1.20
N LEU A 126 -8.07 -10.76 1.77
CA LEU A 126 -8.31 -10.79 3.22
C LEU A 126 -8.29 -12.21 3.83
N LYS A 127 -8.39 -13.28 3.03
CA LYS A 127 -8.24 -14.66 3.50
C LYS A 127 -6.78 -15.08 3.63
N LEU A 128 -5.86 -14.32 3.05
CA LEU A 128 -4.44 -14.66 3.11
C LEU A 128 -3.86 -14.26 4.47
N LYS A 129 -3.07 -15.16 5.05
CA LYS A 129 -2.40 -14.90 6.33
C LYS A 129 -1.51 -13.66 6.22
N GLY A 130 -1.65 -12.74 7.17
CA GLY A 130 -0.86 -11.51 7.22
C GLY A 130 -1.36 -10.39 6.30
N ILE A 131 -2.47 -10.57 5.60
CA ILE A 131 -3.10 -9.55 4.76
C ILE A 131 -4.34 -9.01 5.47
N GLY A 132 -4.17 -7.91 6.22
CA GLY A 132 -5.29 -7.16 6.78
C GLY A 132 -5.87 -6.13 5.79
N SER A 133 -6.91 -5.41 6.23
CA SER A 133 -7.61 -4.42 5.38
C SER A 133 -6.66 -3.38 4.80
N GLU A 134 -5.75 -2.83 5.60
CA GLU A 134 -4.78 -1.83 5.15
C GLU A 134 -3.86 -2.37 4.04
N THR A 135 -3.32 -3.59 4.21
CA THR A 135 -2.44 -4.20 3.21
C THR A 135 -3.21 -4.58 1.94
N ALA A 136 -4.39 -5.18 2.08
CA ALA A 136 -5.24 -5.54 0.94
C ALA A 136 -5.62 -4.30 0.12
N ASP A 137 -6.08 -3.24 0.78
CA ASP A 137 -6.51 -2.01 0.11
C ASP A 137 -5.31 -1.21 -0.46
N SER A 138 -4.13 -1.27 0.17
CA SER A 138 -2.89 -0.73 -0.40
C SER A 138 -2.51 -1.42 -1.71
N ILE A 139 -2.56 -2.76 -1.75
CA ILE A 139 -2.32 -3.53 -2.97
C ILE A 139 -3.35 -3.14 -4.05
N LEU A 140 -4.63 -3.12 -3.70
CA LEU A 140 -5.71 -2.79 -4.61
C LEU A 140 -5.58 -1.37 -5.19
N LEU A 141 -5.32 -0.38 -4.32
CA LEU A 141 -5.22 1.03 -4.74
C LEU A 141 -3.96 1.31 -5.54
N TYR A 142 -2.79 0.90 -5.03
CA TYR A 142 -1.52 1.35 -5.58
C TYR A 142 -0.94 0.42 -6.65
N ALA A 143 -1.04 -0.90 -6.48
CA ALA A 143 -0.53 -1.84 -7.47
C ALA A 143 -1.54 -2.12 -8.59
N LEU A 144 -2.84 -2.13 -8.29
CA LEU A 144 -3.87 -2.54 -9.24
C LEU A 144 -4.76 -1.39 -9.73
N ASP A 145 -4.53 -0.15 -9.28
CA ASP A 145 -5.29 1.06 -9.65
C ASP A 145 -6.82 0.90 -9.42
N LYS A 146 -7.21 0.18 -8.37
CA LYS A 146 -8.61 0.02 -7.95
C LYS A 146 -9.06 1.21 -7.11
N THR A 147 -10.31 1.59 -7.26
CA THR A 147 -10.90 2.71 -6.51
C THR A 147 -11.36 2.23 -5.14
N VAL A 148 -10.44 2.19 -4.19
CA VAL A 148 -10.64 1.86 -2.78
C VAL A 148 -9.78 2.79 -1.94
N PHE A 149 -10.31 3.35 -0.85
CA PHE A 149 -9.54 4.25 0.01
C PHE A 149 -8.79 3.45 1.08
N VAL A 150 -7.50 3.76 1.27
CA VAL A 150 -6.67 3.15 2.32
C VAL A 150 -6.78 3.97 3.60
N VAL A 151 -7.03 3.28 4.71
CA VAL A 151 -7.03 3.86 6.06
C VAL A 151 -5.89 3.25 6.86
N ASP A 152 -4.87 4.03 7.14
CA ASP A 152 -3.75 3.65 7.98
C ASP A 152 -3.78 4.40 9.33
N GLU A 153 -2.76 4.22 10.14
CA GLU A 153 -2.64 4.92 11.41
C GLU A 153 -2.52 6.44 11.24
N TYR A 154 -1.87 6.91 10.17
CA TYR A 154 -1.78 8.34 9.86
C TYR A 154 -3.16 8.93 9.53
N THR A 155 -3.97 8.19 8.79
CA THR A 155 -5.36 8.58 8.48
C THR A 155 -6.20 8.71 9.76
N ARG A 156 -6.10 7.74 10.68
CA ARG A 156 -6.82 7.79 11.97
C ARG A 156 -6.38 8.98 12.81
N ARG A 157 -5.07 9.22 12.89
CA ARG A 157 -4.50 10.34 13.64
C ARG A 157 -4.97 11.68 13.09
N LEU A 158 -4.87 11.89 11.78
CA LEU A 158 -5.35 13.12 11.13
C LEU A 158 -6.82 13.37 11.42
N VAL A 159 -7.67 12.35 11.27
CA VAL A 159 -9.12 12.46 11.51
C VAL A 159 -9.41 12.83 12.96
N LYS A 160 -8.73 12.18 13.91
CA LYS A 160 -8.87 12.46 15.36
C LYS A 160 -8.40 13.88 15.70
N GLU A 161 -7.22 14.29 15.25
CA GLU A 161 -6.65 15.62 15.53
C GLU A 161 -7.50 16.75 14.92
N ARG A 162 -8.16 16.49 13.80
CA ARG A 162 -9.06 17.45 13.16
C ARG A 162 -10.48 17.44 13.73
N GLY A 163 -10.79 16.56 14.67
CA GLY A 163 -12.13 16.41 15.24
C GLY A 163 -13.21 16.11 14.21
N LEU A 164 -12.87 15.33 13.14
CA LEU A 164 -13.81 15.12 12.06
C LEU A 164 -14.91 14.12 12.43
N VAL A 165 -14.55 13.05 13.13
CA VAL A 165 -15.45 12.01 13.65
C VAL A 165 -14.78 11.28 14.82
N ASP A 166 -15.58 10.65 15.69
CA ASP A 166 -15.11 9.88 16.85
C ASP A 166 -14.85 8.41 16.51
N ASN A 167 -15.59 7.85 15.55
CA ASN A 167 -15.41 6.46 15.13
C ASN A 167 -14.21 6.32 14.20
N LEU A 168 -13.11 5.74 14.73
CA LEU A 168 -11.86 5.55 14.00
C LEU A 168 -11.69 4.13 13.43
N SER A 169 -12.75 3.31 13.42
CA SER A 169 -12.67 1.97 12.85
C SER A 169 -12.37 2.02 11.34
N TYR A 170 -11.62 1.03 10.84
CA TYR A 170 -11.19 0.97 9.44
C TYR A 170 -12.37 1.09 8.47
N ALA A 171 -13.37 0.24 8.65
CA ALA A 171 -14.52 0.16 7.76
C ALA A 171 -15.35 1.45 7.74
N PHE A 172 -15.50 2.10 8.91
CA PHE A 172 -16.22 3.36 9.00
C PHE A 172 -15.49 4.48 8.27
N LEU A 173 -14.19 4.66 8.55
CA LEU A 173 -13.39 5.70 7.91
C LEU A 173 -13.28 5.50 6.41
N GLN A 174 -13.03 4.26 5.96
CA GLN A 174 -12.99 3.95 4.53
C GLN A 174 -14.27 4.39 3.83
N LYS A 175 -15.42 3.95 4.35
CA LYS A 175 -16.73 4.32 3.81
C LYS A 175 -16.98 5.83 3.84
N LEU A 176 -16.52 6.50 4.91
CA LEU A 176 -16.65 7.95 5.08
C LEU A 176 -15.87 8.72 4.00
N PHE A 177 -14.60 8.35 3.77
CA PHE A 177 -13.79 8.96 2.71
C PHE A 177 -14.37 8.67 1.32
N GLU A 178 -14.74 7.42 1.04
CA GLU A 178 -15.29 7.01 -0.26
C GLU A 178 -16.65 7.65 -0.58
N LYS A 179 -17.48 7.92 0.44
CA LYS A 179 -18.75 8.62 0.29
C LYS A 179 -18.58 10.11 -0.04
N ASN A 180 -17.55 10.74 0.52
CA ASN A 180 -17.33 12.18 0.45
C ASN A 180 -16.33 12.63 -0.61
N LEU A 181 -15.70 11.69 -1.31
CA LEU A 181 -14.76 11.97 -2.39
C LEU A 181 -15.27 11.43 -3.72
N ARG A 182 -14.88 12.09 -4.81
CA ARG A 182 -15.13 11.54 -6.14
C ARG A 182 -14.44 10.18 -6.27
N LYS A 183 -15.14 9.19 -6.82
CA LYS A 183 -14.61 7.84 -7.09
C LYS A 183 -13.51 7.88 -8.16
N ASP A 184 -12.30 8.14 -7.74
CA ASP A 184 -11.12 8.23 -8.58
C ASP A 184 -9.90 7.70 -7.80
N PHE A 185 -9.32 6.58 -8.26
CA PHE A 185 -8.16 5.98 -7.63
C PHE A 185 -6.95 6.93 -7.57
N ARG A 186 -6.83 7.86 -8.53
CA ARG A 186 -5.74 8.85 -8.56
C ARG A 186 -5.88 9.83 -7.40
N LEU A 187 -7.10 10.31 -7.17
CA LEU A 187 -7.42 11.16 -6.03
C LEU A 187 -7.11 10.44 -4.71
N TYR A 188 -7.50 9.16 -4.60
CA TYR A 188 -7.28 8.38 -3.40
C TYR A 188 -5.78 8.13 -3.14
N GLN A 189 -5.00 7.79 -4.18
CA GLN A 189 -3.55 7.66 -4.08
C GLN A 189 -2.89 8.96 -3.62
N ASP A 190 -3.28 10.09 -4.21
CA ASP A 190 -2.71 11.39 -3.89
C ASP A 190 -3.08 11.84 -2.48
N PHE A 191 -4.33 11.67 -2.08
CA PHE A 191 -4.81 12.11 -0.78
C PHE A 191 -4.22 11.28 0.35
N HIS A 192 -4.24 9.95 0.23
CA HIS A 192 -3.60 9.08 1.22
C HIS A 192 -2.11 9.41 1.40
N ALA A 193 -1.37 9.58 0.29
CA ALA A 193 0.04 9.98 0.36
C ALA A 193 0.25 11.32 1.07
N LEU A 194 -0.61 12.31 0.83
CA LEU A 194 -0.56 13.62 1.49
C LEU A 194 -0.86 13.53 2.99
N ILE A 195 -1.80 12.68 3.38
CA ILE A 195 -2.10 12.39 4.78
C ILE A 195 -0.85 11.85 5.50
N VAL A 196 -0.24 10.81 4.93
CA VAL A 196 0.99 10.21 5.49
C VAL A 196 2.12 11.24 5.60
N ILE A 197 2.32 12.07 4.59
CA ILE A 197 3.36 13.12 4.60
C ILE A 197 3.06 14.14 5.70
N SER A 198 1.84 14.63 5.80
CA SER A 198 1.47 15.64 6.79
C SER A 198 1.73 15.17 8.22
N GLU A 199 1.35 13.95 8.52
CA GLU A 199 1.50 13.37 9.86
C GLU A 199 2.95 13.02 10.20
N LYS A 200 3.73 12.56 9.22
CA LYS A 200 5.18 12.31 9.40
C LYS A 200 5.96 13.60 9.67
N ILE A 201 5.60 14.71 9.03
CA ILE A 201 6.27 16.00 9.23
C ILE A 201 5.94 16.57 10.62
N LYS A 202 4.68 16.47 11.07
CA LYS A 202 4.29 16.90 12.41
C LYS A 202 5.07 16.16 13.51
N ASN A 203 5.14 14.82 13.40
CA ASN A 203 5.84 13.99 14.39
C ASN A 203 7.36 14.18 14.44
N ARG A 204 7.96 14.86 13.48
CA ARG A 204 9.40 15.21 13.52
C ARG A 204 9.66 16.55 14.20
N LYS A 205 8.61 17.34 14.45
CA LYS A 205 8.72 18.67 15.07
C LYS A 205 8.35 18.66 16.56
N ASN A 206 7.77 17.57 17.03
CA ASN A 206 7.51 17.24 18.42
C ASN A 206 8.54 16.23 18.93
#